data_a5f052e3a59cdd4c3c18239d290b8def
#
_entry.id   a5f052e3a59cdd4c3c18239d290b8def
#
_cell.length_a   1.000
_cell.length_b   1.000
_cell.length_c   1.000
_cell.angle_alpha   90.00
_cell.angle_beta   90.00
_cell.angle_gamma   90.00
#
_symmetry.space_group_name_H-M   'P 1'
#
loop_
_entity.id
_entity.type
_entity.pdbx_description
1 polymer ?
#
loop_
_entity_poly.entity_id
_entity_poly.type
_entity_poly.pdbx_seq_one_letter_code
_entity_poly.pdbx_strand_id
1 'polypeptide(L)'
;MTVINTNANALLTQNALKSNERLMSVAMERLSTGSRINSSKDDAAGLAISSRMTSQIRGLDMAVRNANDGISMIQAADGATIEISNMLQRMRELSVQAQNGTYTAATDLDYLQKEFYQLQLEIERIADNTQWNGKNILDGSPGTNGRVSFQVGANASQTITADFGNFQTKYTTNTFATSAVTNADNKFTLSNHGYVTGDKVIYDDGGGTVATGLADNAEYWVIKTDANNFTLASSYDNAIAGAVQAITGDGNNAQTLTKANTYSGSTANNIDGTTISVSSAANAATALAAIDTAITGLDSQRATYGSVINRLQYALDNLTNVSLNTSASRSQIHDADYAKETSELARTQIIQQAATAMLSQANTLPQSVLQLLQQ
;
A
#
# COMPACT_ATOMS: atom_id res chain seq x y z
N MET A 1 -39.44 -62.29 30.45
CA MET A 1 -39.40 -62.48 31.93
C MET A 1 -39.65 -61.12 32.55
N THR A 2 -40.72 -61.01 33.33
CA THR A 2 -41.10 -59.82 34.10
C THR A 2 -40.32 -59.79 35.38
N VAL A 3 -39.19 -59.08 35.44
CA VAL A 3 -38.37 -58.85 36.62
C VAL A 3 -38.98 -57.68 37.38
N ILE A 4 -39.41 -57.87 38.61
CA ILE A 4 -40.11 -56.88 39.44
C ILE A 4 -39.11 -55.82 39.99
N ASN A 5 -37.86 -56.22 40.28
CA ASN A 5 -36.91 -55.38 40.99
C ASN A 5 -36.08 -54.46 40.01
N THR A 6 -36.06 -54.73 38.71
CA THR A 6 -35.37 -53.93 37.72
C THR A 6 -36.21 -53.72 36.47
N ASN A 7 -36.73 -52.49 36.28
CA ASN A 7 -37.50 -52.15 35.08
C ASN A 7 -36.58 -51.81 33.87
N ALA A 8 -36.13 -52.87 33.16
CA ALA A 8 -35.24 -52.74 32.05
C ALA A 8 -35.83 -51.86 30.89
N ASN A 9 -37.16 -51.93 30.67
CA ASN A 9 -37.81 -51.12 29.66
C ASN A 9 -37.82 -49.64 30.01
N ALA A 10 -38.01 -49.30 31.29
CA ALA A 10 -37.92 -47.90 31.73
C ALA A 10 -36.48 -47.35 31.57
N LEU A 11 -35.44 -48.15 31.93
CA LEU A 11 -34.03 -47.76 31.73
C LEU A 11 -33.67 -47.58 30.27
N LEU A 12 -34.12 -48.44 29.37
CA LEU A 12 -33.93 -48.29 27.92
C LEU A 12 -34.57 -47.02 27.40
N THR A 13 -35.82 -46.75 27.80
CA THR A 13 -36.55 -45.54 27.41
C THR A 13 -35.87 -44.28 27.94
N GLN A 14 -35.39 -44.29 29.21
CA GLN A 14 -34.61 -43.16 29.77
C GLN A 14 -33.31 -42.91 28.99
N ASN A 15 -32.56 -43.95 28.60
CA ASN A 15 -31.36 -43.79 27.79
C ASN A 15 -31.68 -43.24 26.38
N ALA A 16 -32.75 -43.69 25.74
CA ALA A 16 -33.23 -43.17 24.48
C ALA A 16 -33.65 -41.69 24.61
N LEU A 17 -34.34 -41.32 25.70
CA LEU A 17 -34.75 -39.95 25.99
C LEU A 17 -33.52 -39.03 26.17
N LYS A 18 -32.53 -39.43 26.99
CA LYS A 18 -31.28 -38.67 27.17
C LYS A 18 -30.51 -38.51 25.86
N SER A 19 -30.50 -39.52 24.99
CA SER A 19 -29.89 -39.42 23.66
C SER A 19 -30.60 -38.42 22.76
N ASN A 20 -31.96 -38.48 22.77
CA ASN A 20 -32.79 -37.55 21.99
C ASN A 20 -32.69 -36.10 22.49
N GLU A 21 -32.61 -35.86 23.80
CA GLU A 21 -32.39 -34.54 24.39
C GLU A 21 -31.06 -33.91 23.91
N ARG A 22 -30.00 -34.74 23.84
CA ARG A 22 -28.71 -34.24 23.27
C ARG A 22 -28.85 -33.85 21.82
N LEU A 23 -29.53 -34.65 20.97
CA LEU A 23 -29.74 -34.32 19.55
C LEU A 23 -30.59 -33.07 19.40
N MET A 24 -31.66 -32.93 20.20
CA MET A 24 -32.51 -31.75 20.22
C MET A 24 -31.72 -30.48 20.62
N SER A 25 -30.87 -30.58 21.64
CA SER A 25 -30.02 -29.49 22.11
C SER A 25 -29.04 -29.05 21.01
N VAL A 26 -28.41 -30.00 20.27
CA VAL A 26 -27.51 -29.71 19.15
C VAL A 26 -28.27 -29.03 18.00
N ALA A 27 -29.48 -29.54 17.66
CA ALA A 27 -30.28 -28.91 16.57
C ALA A 27 -30.72 -27.49 16.96
N MET A 28 -31.11 -27.26 18.23
CA MET A 28 -31.42 -25.91 18.74
C MET A 28 -30.20 -24.98 18.72
N GLU A 29 -29.02 -25.46 19.13
CA GLU A 29 -27.77 -24.69 19.10
C GLU A 29 -27.42 -24.26 17.67
N ARG A 30 -27.46 -25.20 16.72
CA ARG A 30 -27.19 -24.93 15.30
C ARG A 30 -28.20 -23.97 14.67
N LEU A 31 -29.46 -24.10 15.02
CA LEU A 31 -30.54 -23.23 14.55
C LEU A 31 -30.39 -21.80 15.11
N SER A 32 -30.00 -21.69 16.39
CA SER A 32 -29.79 -20.40 17.07
C SER A 32 -28.55 -19.66 16.56
N THR A 33 -27.45 -20.37 16.30
CA THR A 33 -26.18 -19.79 15.85
C THR A 33 -26.08 -19.65 14.32
N GLY A 34 -26.92 -20.38 13.57
CA GLY A 34 -26.81 -20.52 12.13
C GLY A 34 -25.59 -21.31 11.66
N SER A 35 -24.84 -21.91 12.60
CA SER A 35 -23.58 -22.59 12.35
C SER A 35 -23.69 -24.10 12.62
N ARG A 36 -23.23 -24.91 11.68
CA ARG A 36 -23.14 -26.38 11.83
C ARG A 36 -22.05 -26.77 12.82
N ILE A 37 -20.94 -26.01 12.85
CA ILE A 37 -19.77 -26.22 13.68
C ILE A 37 -19.69 -25.09 14.70
N ASN A 38 -20.09 -25.35 15.95
CA ASN A 38 -20.03 -24.36 17.03
C ASN A 38 -18.85 -24.61 17.99
N SER A 39 -18.35 -25.83 18.03
CA SER A 39 -17.26 -26.21 18.92
C SER A 39 -16.35 -27.26 18.28
N SER A 40 -15.15 -27.42 18.84
CA SER A 40 -14.17 -28.41 18.37
C SER A 40 -14.65 -29.87 18.47
N LYS A 41 -15.66 -30.14 19.31
CA LYS A 41 -16.26 -31.48 19.43
C LYS A 41 -17.12 -31.85 18.22
N ASP A 42 -17.66 -30.83 17.49
CA ASP A 42 -18.58 -31.06 16.36
C ASP A 42 -17.77 -31.47 15.12
N ASP A 43 -16.69 -30.72 14.83
CA ASP A 43 -15.71 -31.02 13.76
C ASP A 43 -14.45 -30.20 14.00
N ALA A 44 -13.41 -30.83 14.55
CA ALA A 44 -12.13 -30.16 14.83
C ALA A 44 -11.39 -29.72 13.55
N ALA A 45 -11.48 -30.51 12.47
CA ALA A 45 -10.83 -30.19 11.20
C ALA A 45 -11.56 -29.07 10.48
N GLY A 46 -12.89 -29.14 10.40
CA GLY A 46 -13.73 -28.08 9.81
C GLY A 46 -13.59 -26.75 10.56
N LEU A 47 -13.52 -26.77 11.88
CA LEU A 47 -13.31 -25.57 12.70
C LEU A 47 -11.94 -24.93 12.40
N ALA A 48 -10.87 -25.72 12.32
CA ALA A 48 -9.53 -25.22 12.01
C ALA A 48 -9.45 -24.63 10.60
N ILE A 49 -10.11 -25.23 9.61
CA ILE A 49 -10.17 -24.73 8.23
C ILE A 49 -11.01 -23.43 8.18
N SER A 50 -12.20 -23.40 8.79
CA SER A 50 -13.07 -22.21 8.79
C SER A 50 -12.42 -21.02 9.52
N SER A 51 -11.68 -21.27 10.60
CA SER A 51 -10.90 -20.26 11.31
C SER A 51 -9.81 -19.65 10.42
N ARG A 52 -9.04 -20.49 9.69
CA ARG A 52 -8.05 -20.00 8.73
C ARG A 52 -8.69 -19.21 7.58
N MET A 53 -9.81 -19.69 7.04
CA MET A 53 -10.56 -18.96 6.01
C MET A 53 -11.08 -17.62 6.53
N THR A 54 -11.57 -17.56 7.77
CA THR A 54 -12.00 -16.31 8.41
C THR A 54 -10.85 -15.32 8.56
N SER A 55 -9.68 -15.79 8.98
CA SER A 55 -8.47 -14.96 9.04
C SER A 55 -8.07 -14.43 7.65
N GLN A 56 -8.13 -15.29 6.63
CA GLN A 56 -7.84 -14.91 5.24
C GLN A 56 -8.84 -13.88 4.72
N ILE A 57 -10.15 -14.06 4.93
CA ILE A 57 -11.20 -13.11 4.52
C ILE A 57 -10.94 -11.74 5.16
N ARG A 58 -10.70 -11.69 6.48
CA ARG A 58 -10.39 -10.44 7.18
C ARG A 58 -9.13 -9.75 6.62
N GLY A 59 -8.10 -10.54 6.29
CA GLY A 59 -6.88 -10.03 5.64
C GLY A 59 -7.15 -9.46 4.26
N LEU A 60 -7.97 -10.13 3.45
CA LEU A 60 -8.37 -9.66 2.11
C LEU A 60 -9.22 -8.38 2.20
N ASP A 61 -10.16 -8.30 3.15
CA ASP A 61 -10.99 -7.11 3.35
C ASP A 61 -10.14 -5.89 3.80
N MET A 62 -9.09 -6.11 4.58
CA MET A 62 -8.12 -5.06 4.90
C MET A 62 -7.29 -4.67 3.67
N ALA A 63 -6.86 -5.63 2.86
CA ALA A 63 -6.13 -5.36 1.63
C ALA A 63 -6.96 -4.54 0.62
N VAL A 64 -8.26 -4.82 0.51
CA VAL A 64 -9.20 -4.01 -0.29
C VAL A 64 -9.25 -2.56 0.22
N ARG A 65 -9.33 -2.34 1.53
CA ARG A 65 -9.29 -0.98 2.10
C ARG A 65 -7.97 -0.29 1.82
N ASN A 66 -6.85 -0.96 2.03
CA ASN A 66 -5.51 -0.42 1.76
C ASN A 66 -5.33 -0.04 0.28
N ALA A 67 -5.88 -0.83 -0.64
CA ALA A 67 -5.86 -0.52 -2.07
C ALA A 67 -6.66 0.75 -2.40
N ASN A 68 -7.85 0.92 -1.81
CA ASN A 68 -8.67 2.12 -1.97
C ASN A 68 -7.99 3.36 -1.36
N ASP A 69 -7.35 3.23 -0.20
CA ASP A 69 -6.56 4.31 0.42
C ASP A 69 -5.39 4.71 -0.49
N GLY A 70 -4.71 3.73 -1.10
CA GLY A 70 -3.66 3.97 -2.08
C GLY A 70 -4.16 4.70 -3.32
N ILE A 71 -5.29 4.29 -3.89
CA ILE A 71 -5.92 4.97 -5.03
C ILE A 71 -6.25 6.42 -4.65
N SER A 72 -6.85 6.65 -3.49
CA SER A 72 -7.24 7.99 -3.04
C SER A 72 -6.02 8.89 -2.81
N MET A 73 -4.94 8.36 -2.26
CA MET A 73 -3.69 9.08 -2.06
C MET A 73 -3.06 9.48 -3.42
N ILE A 74 -3.03 8.57 -4.39
CA ILE A 74 -2.49 8.84 -5.73
C ILE A 74 -3.37 9.85 -6.47
N GLN A 75 -4.70 9.77 -6.35
CA GLN A 75 -5.62 10.75 -6.93
C GLN A 75 -5.44 12.16 -6.36
N ALA A 76 -5.16 12.27 -5.06
CA ALA A 76 -4.83 13.56 -4.45
C ALA A 76 -3.53 14.15 -5.02
N ALA A 77 -2.51 13.30 -5.22
CA ALA A 77 -1.25 13.71 -5.86
C ALA A 77 -1.48 14.11 -7.32
N ASP A 78 -2.20 13.30 -8.11
CA ASP A 78 -2.48 13.61 -9.53
C ASP A 78 -3.27 14.92 -9.65
N GLY A 79 -4.26 15.16 -8.79
CA GLY A 79 -5.01 16.43 -8.77
C GLY A 79 -4.13 17.65 -8.57
N ALA A 80 -3.16 17.59 -7.64
CA ALA A 80 -2.20 18.67 -7.43
C ALA A 80 -1.24 18.84 -8.62
N THR A 81 -0.83 17.74 -9.27
CA THR A 81 0.06 17.80 -10.44
C THR A 81 -0.61 18.40 -11.68
N ILE A 82 -1.94 18.37 -11.78
CA ILE A 82 -2.68 19.08 -12.84
C ILE A 82 -2.46 20.59 -12.72
N GLU A 83 -2.54 21.15 -11.52
CA GLU A 83 -2.30 22.58 -11.31
C GLU A 83 -0.85 22.97 -11.57
N ILE A 84 0.11 22.10 -11.20
CA ILE A 84 1.52 22.28 -11.55
C ILE A 84 1.69 22.29 -13.07
N SER A 85 1.01 21.39 -13.80
CA SER A 85 1.06 21.38 -15.29
C SER A 85 0.54 22.69 -15.87
N ASN A 86 -0.58 23.20 -15.37
CA ASN A 86 -1.15 24.48 -15.83
C ASN A 86 -0.18 25.64 -15.61
N MET A 87 0.49 25.68 -14.45
CA MET A 87 1.48 26.71 -14.16
C MET A 87 2.74 26.59 -15.05
N LEU A 88 3.24 25.38 -15.30
CA LEU A 88 4.34 25.15 -16.22
C LEU A 88 3.99 25.59 -17.66
N GLN A 89 2.78 25.31 -18.12
CA GLN A 89 2.30 25.79 -19.43
C GLN A 89 2.28 27.34 -19.46
N ARG A 90 1.83 27.99 -18.40
CA ARG A 90 1.85 29.45 -18.31
C ARG A 90 3.27 30.01 -18.29
N MET A 91 4.18 29.37 -17.55
CA MET A 91 5.60 29.75 -17.55
C MET A 91 6.21 29.57 -18.94
N ARG A 92 5.81 28.54 -19.69
CA ARG A 92 6.21 28.32 -21.08
C ARG A 92 5.75 29.46 -21.98
N GLU A 93 4.49 29.89 -21.87
CA GLU A 93 3.98 31.04 -22.62
C GLU A 93 4.78 32.31 -22.34
N LEU A 94 5.07 32.62 -21.07
CA LEU A 94 5.88 33.75 -20.65
C LEU A 94 7.30 33.68 -21.24
N SER A 95 7.90 32.48 -21.29
CA SER A 95 9.22 32.26 -21.86
C SER A 95 9.24 32.53 -23.39
N VAL A 96 8.23 32.07 -24.11
CA VAL A 96 8.05 32.36 -25.53
C VAL A 96 7.84 33.86 -25.75
N GLN A 97 7.02 34.50 -24.92
CA GLN A 97 6.77 35.94 -25.00
C GLN A 97 8.05 36.75 -24.76
N ALA A 98 8.87 36.36 -23.76
CA ALA A 98 10.13 37.03 -23.42
C ALA A 98 11.22 36.91 -24.49
N GLN A 99 11.15 35.94 -25.40
CA GLN A 99 12.05 35.80 -26.54
C GLN A 99 11.76 36.81 -27.66
N ASN A 100 10.61 37.47 -27.63
CA ASN A 100 10.28 38.47 -28.66
C ASN A 100 11.13 39.72 -28.49
N GLY A 101 11.92 40.09 -29.52
CA GLY A 101 12.80 41.24 -29.52
C GLY A 101 12.13 42.61 -29.46
N THR A 102 10.79 42.69 -29.38
CA THR A 102 10.06 43.95 -29.26
C THR A 102 9.94 44.44 -27.80
N TYR A 103 10.30 43.61 -26.82
CA TYR A 103 10.23 43.94 -25.39
C TYR A 103 11.53 44.59 -24.90
N THR A 104 11.37 45.60 -24.05
CA THR A 104 12.49 46.31 -23.41
C THR A 104 12.95 45.54 -22.19
N ALA A 105 14.24 45.19 -22.13
CA ALA A 105 14.80 44.36 -21.06
C ALA A 105 14.66 44.96 -19.67
N ALA A 106 14.73 46.30 -19.53
CA ALA A 106 14.66 46.96 -18.22
C ALA A 106 13.27 47.14 -17.64
N THR A 107 12.21 46.99 -18.42
CA THR A 107 10.83 47.25 -17.98
C THR A 107 9.89 46.11 -18.28
N ASP A 108 9.79 45.72 -19.57
CA ASP A 108 8.77 44.75 -19.98
C ASP A 108 9.14 43.34 -19.54
N LEU A 109 10.41 42.96 -19.73
CA LEU A 109 10.90 41.65 -19.28
C LEU A 109 10.94 41.52 -17.76
N ASP A 110 11.10 42.63 -17.00
CA ASP A 110 11.02 42.63 -15.54
C ASP A 110 9.59 42.30 -15.04
N TYR A 111 8.56 42.79 -15.74
CA TYR A 111 7.19 42.40 -15.41
C TYR A 111 6.89 40.95 -15.71
N LEU A 112 7.35 40.41 -16.86
CA LEU A 112 7.23 38.99 -17.18
C LEU A 112 7.99 38.11 -16.15
N GLN A 113 9.20 38.57 -15.75
CA GLN A 113 10.00 37.85 -14.73
C GLN A 113 9.30 37.80 -13.38
N LYS A 114 8.61 38.86 -12.98
CA LYS A 114 7.84 38.88 -11.72
C LYS A 114 6.68 37.85 -11.74
N GLU A 115 5.91 37.78 -12.85
CA GLU A 115 4.86 36.76 -12.98
C GLU A 115 5.48 35.37 -13.00
N PHE A 116 6.54 35.16 -13.76
CA PHE A 116 7.27 33.89 -13.83
C PHE A 116 7.74 33.40 -12.45
N TYR A 117 8.33 34.32 -11.67
CA TYR A 117 8.80 34.01 -10.31
C TYR A 117 7.65 33.66 -9.36
N GLN A 118 6.50 34.34 -9.45
CA GLN A 118 5.34 34.01 -8.63
C GLN A 118 4.80 32.59 -8.95
N LEU A 119 4.81 32.19 -10.22
CA LEU A 119 4.42 30.85 -10.62
C LEU A 119 5.38 29.79 -10.04
N GLN A 120 6.70 30.06 -10.04
CA GLN A 120 7.69 29.16 -9.40
C GLN A 120 7.41 29.01 -7.90
N LEU A 121 7.16 30.11 -7.18
CA LEU A 121 6.82 30.06 -5.76
C LEU A 121 5.52 29.29 -5.48
N GLU A 122 4.55 29.40 -6.38
CA GLU A 122 3.29 28.67 -6.22
C GLU A 122 3.46 27.16 -6.50
N ILE A 123 4.28 26.77 -7.46
CA ILE A 123 4.65 25.37 -7.67
C ILE A 123 5.30 24.80 -6.41
N GLU A 124 6.28 25.53 -5.84
CA GLU A 124 6.93 25.12 -4.59
C GLU A 124 5.90 24.99 -3.44
N ARG A 125 5.01 25.97 -3.30
CA ARG A 125 3.97 25.94 -2.29
C ARG A 125 3.05 24.73 -2.43
N ILE A 126 2.67 24.36 -3.65
CA ILE A 126 1.85 23.16 -3.88
C ILE A 126 2.65 21.89 -3.54
N ALA A 127 3.91 21.81 -3.94
CA ALA A 127 4.76 20.67 -3.63
C ALA A 127 4.92 20.46 -2.12
N ASP A 128 5.14 21.55 -1.36
CA ASP A 128 5.37 21.50 0.08
C ASP A 128 4.09 21.28 0.89
N ASN A 129 2.93 21.76 0.41
CA ASN A 129 1.71 21.76 1.19
C ASN A 129 0.67 20.71 0.78
N THR A 130 0.88 19.97 -0.31
CA THR A 130 -0.02 18.88 -0.68
C THR A 130 0.16 17.71 0.27
N GLN A 131 -0.86 17.44 1.10
CA GLN A 131 -0.80 16.45 2.16
C GLN A 131 -1.87 15.38 2.01
N TRP A 132 -1.53 14.17 2.42
CA TRP A 132 -2.43 13.06 2.66
C TRP A 132 -2.26 12.57 4.10
N ASN A 133 -3.34 12.61 4.88
CA ASN A 133 -3.32 12.19 6.29
C ASN A 133 -2.17 12.84 7.11
N GLY A 134 -1.92 14.16 6.88
CA GLY A 134 -0.89 14.94 7.58
C GLY A 134 0.55 14.67 7.12
N LYS A 135 0.75 13.93 6.04
CA LYS A 135 2.07 13.73 5.42
C LYS A 135 2.11 14.39 4.05
N ASN A 136 3.18 15.12 3.77
CA ASN A 136 3.42 15.66 2.44
C ASN A 136 3.61 14.52 1.44
N ILE A 137 3.12 14.69 0.23
CA ILE A 137 3.13 13.63 -0.79
C ILE A 137 3.85 14.01 -2.07
N LEU A 138 4.22 15.28 -2.26
CA LEU A 138 4.88 15.78 -3.48
C LEU A 138 6.28 16.37 -3.23
N ASP A 139 6.79 16.31 -2.00
CA ASP A 139 8.10 16.81 -1.59
C ASP A 139 9.21 15.75 -1.62
N GLY A 140 8.92 14.56 -2.15
CA GLY A 140 9.84 13.43 -2.18
C GLY A 140 10.03 12.71 -0.83
N SER A 141 9.30 13.11 0.22
CA SER A 141 9.42 12.52 1.56
C SER A 141 8.49 11.31 1.83
N PRO A 142 7.38 11.07 1.11
CA PRO A 142 6.44 10.03 1.48
C PRO A 142 7.09 8.63 1.41
N GLY A 143 6.80 7.82 2.43
CA GLY A 143 7.31 6.45 2.52
C GLY A 143 8.82 6.38 2.67
N THR A 144 9.49 5.68 1.77
CA THR A 144 10.96 5.63 1.66
C THR A 144 11.37 6.35 0.39
N ASN A 145 11.87 7.59 0.51
CA ASN A 145 12.33 8.43 -0.60
C ASN A 145 11.30 8.61 -1.72
N GLY A 146 10.10 9.05 -1.37
CA GLY A 146 9.01 9.25 -2.32
C GLY A 146 8.24 7.99 -2.71
N ARG A 147 8.66 6.80 -2.24
CA ARG A 147 7.99 5.53 -2.53
C ARG A 147 7.14 5.06 -1.37
N VAL A 148 5.86 4.83 -1.64
CA VAL A 148 4.91 4.26 -0.69
C VAL A 148 4.52 2.86 -1.13
N SER A 149 4.55 1.92 -0.19
CA SER A 149 4.18 0.52 -0.42
C SER A 149 2.82 0.25 0.19
N PHE A 150 1.87 -0.17 -0.64
CA PHE A 150 0.52 -0.55 -0.24
C PHE A 150 0.41 -2.07 -0.13
N GLN A 151 0.04 -2.56 1.03
CA GLN A 151 -0.21 -3.99 1.26
C GLN A 151 -1.55 -4.37 0.63
N VAL A 152 -1.50 -5.09 -0.49
CA VAL A 152 -2.65 -5.50 -1.31
C VAL A 152 -2.89 -7.02 -1.26
N GLY A 153 -2.60 -7.64 -0.14
CA GLY A 153 -2.85 -9.07 0.04
C GLY A 153 -2.87 -9.47 1.50
N ALA A 154 -3.40 -10.67 1.77
CA ALA A 154 -3.54 -11.22 3.12
C ALA A 154 -2.21 -11.72 3.74
N ASN A 155 -1.16 -11.91 2.91
CA ASN A 155 0.13 -12.41 3.35
C ASN A 155 1.20 -11.32 3.27
N ALA A 156 2.29 -11.48 4.04
CA ALA A 156 3.42 -10.57 4.02
C ALA A 156 4.03 -10.43 2.61
N SER A 157 4.57 -9.27 2.30
CA SER A 157 5.24 -8.93 1.03
C SER A 157 4.35 -8.94 -0.22
N GLN A 158 3.04 -8.97 -0.08
CA GLN A 158 2.09 -8.79 -1.19
C GLN A 158 1.78 -7.29 -1.34
N THR A 159 2.71 -6.54 -1.91
CA THR A 159 2.64 -5.08 -1.97
C THR A 159 2.63 -4.57 -3.41
N ILE A 160 1.99 -3.42 -3.62
CA ILE A 160 2.14 -2.58 -4.80
C ILE A 160 2.78 -1.28 -4.34
N THR A 161 3.89 -0.89 -4.97
CA THR A 161 4.59 0.35 -4.69
C THR A 161 4.14 1.45 -5.65
N ALA A 162 3.95 2.67 -5.12
CA ALA A 162 3.80 3.89 -5.89
C ALA A 162 4.96 4.84 -5.60
N ASP A 163 5.50 5.43 -6.64
CA ASP A 163 6.46 6.52 -6.56
C ASP A 163 5.70 7.84 -6.69
N PHE A 164 5.85 8.74 -5.71
CA PHE A 164 5.13 10.02 -5.69
C PHE A 164 5.93 11.16 -6.32
N GLY A 165 7.23 10.95 -6.57
CA GLY A 165 8.12 11.97 -7.10
C GLY A 165 8.47 13.07 -6.09
N ASN A 166 9.34 13.99 -6.52
CA ASN A 166 9.67 15.22 -5.80
C ASN A 166 9.41 16.40 -6.73
N PHE A 167 8.43 17.25 -6.41
CA PHE A 167 7.99 18.38 -7.21
C PHE A 167 8.48 19.72 -6.65
N GLN A 168 9.36 19.73 -5.67
CA GLN A 168 10.01 20.94 -5.19
C GLN A 168 10.88 21.56 -6.29
N THR A 169 10.86 22.86 -6.39
CA THR A 169 11.70 23.61 -7.35
C THR A 169 13.09 23.85 -6.81
N LYS A 170 13.25 23.86 -5.48
CA LYS A 170 14.54 24.01 -4.81
C LYS A 170 15.26 22.68 -4.68
N TYR A 171 16.56 22.69 -4.89
CA TYR A 171 17.39 21.55 -4.56
C TYR A 171 18.61 21.88 -3.74
N THR A 172 19.12 20.85 -3.08
CA THR A 172 20.41 20.92 -2.40
C THR A 172 21.48 20.44 -3.39
N THR A 173 22.26 21.39 -3.93
CA THR A 173 23.48 21.07 -4.64
C THR A 173 24.63 21.06 -3.63
N ASN A 174 25.29 19.94 -3.50
CA ASN A 174 26.49 19.81 -2.70
C ASN A 174 27.71 19.80 -3.61
N THR A 175 28.56 20.82 -3.49
CA THR A 175 29.84 20.89 -4.18
C THR A 175 30.92 20.25 -3.32
N PHE A 176 31.76 19.42 -3.91
CA PHE A 176 32.85 18.77 -3.22
C PHE A 176 34.14 18.80 -4.05
N ALA A 177 35.26 18.85 -3.35
CA ALA A 177 36.57 18.76 -3.99
C ALA A 177 36.90 17.29 -4.32
N THR A 178 37.82 17.07 -5.25
CA THR A 178 38.31 15.72 -5.60
C THR A 178 38.79 14.92 -4.38
N SER A 179 39.37 15.60 -3.39
CA SER A 179 39.80 14.97 -2.13
C SER A 179 38.66 14.40 -1.28
N ALA A 180 37.41 14.74 -1.59
CA ALA A 180 36.24 14.17 -0.91
C ALA A 180 35.85 12.78 -1.46
N VAL A 181 36.42 12.37 -2.60
CA VAL A 181 36.19 11.03 -3.19
C VAL A 181 37.31 10.10 -2.73
N THR A 182 36.95 8.98 -2.13
CA THR A 182 37.91 7.95 -1.72
C THR A 182 37.68 6.70 -2.54
N ASN A 183 38.52 6.49 -3.55
CA ASN A 183 38.40 5.37 -4.50
C ASN A 183 38.50 3.99 -3.84
N ALA A 184 39.36 3.86 -2.83
CA ALA A 184 39.55 2.56 -2.15
C ALA A 184 38.26 2.00 -1.54
N ASP A 185 37.38 2.90 -1.10
CA ASP A 185 36.13 2.53 -0.43
C ASP A 185 34.87 2.92 -1.24
N ASN A 186 35.04 3.43 -2.48
CA ASN A 186 33.96 3.99 -3.31
C ASN A 186 33.12 5.05 -2.58
N LYS A 187 33.75 5.83 -1.71
CA LYS A 187 33.10 6.67 -0.73
C LYS A 187 33.27 8.16 -1.04
N PHE A 188 32.19 8.90 -0.81
CA PHE A 188 32.16 10.35 -0.78
C PHE A 188 32.16 10.83 0.67
N THR A 189 33.01 11.80 0.99
CA THR A 189 33.07 12.44 2.30
C THR A 189 32.64 13.90 2.17
N LEU A 190 31.48 14.22 2.74
CA LEU A 190 30.87 15.55 2.69
C LEU A 190 30.16 15.84 4.00
N SER A 191 30.67 16.83 4.75
CA SER A 191 30.15 17.15 6.09
C SER A 191 28.68 17.56 6.03
N ASN A 192 27.84 16.87 6.83
CA ASN A 192 26.39 17.13 6.93
C ASN A 192 25.67 17.18 5.58
N HIS A 193 25.94 16.21 4.71
CA HIS A 193 25.41 16.18 3.35
C HIS A 193 23.88 16.12 3.21
N GLY A 194 23.15 15.76 4.26
CA GLY A 194 21.69 15.74 4.28
C GLY A 194 21.01 14.62 3.48
N TYR A 195 21.78 13.82 2.74
CA TYR A 195 21.21 12.71 1.94
C TYR A 195 20.74 11.55 2.82
N VAL A 196 19.77 10.80 2.28
CA VAL A 196 19.25 9.55 2.86
C VAL A 196 19.48 8.41 1.85
N THR A 197 19.59 7.17 2.31
CA THR A 197 19.72 6.01 1.42
C THR A 197 18.52 5.91 0.48
N GLY A 198 18.80 5.84 -0.84
CA GLY A 198 17.80 5.82 -1.90
C GLY A 198 17.47 7.20 -2.47
N ASP A 199 18.05 8.29 -1.95
CA ASP A 199 17.95 9.60 -2.61
C ASP A 199 18.56 9.52 -3.99
N LYS A 200 17.84 10.06 -4.99
CA LYS A 200 18.33 10.20 -6.36
C LYS A 200 19.15 11.47 -6.45
N VAL A 201 20.35 11.35 -6.99
CA VAL A 201 21.27 12.48 -7.20
C VAL A 201 21.79 12.48 -8.64
N ILE A 202 22.09 13.65 -9.17
CA ILE A 202 22.77 13.85 -10.45
C ILE A 202 24.20 14.23 -10.14
N TYR A 203 25.13 13.50 -10.72
CA TYR A 203 26.56 13.78 -10.63
C TYR A 203 26.98 14.69 -11.79
N ASP A 204 27.73 15.75 -11.49
CA ASP A 204 28.30 16.68 -12.47
C ASP A 204 29.80 16.87 -12.17
N ASP A 205 30.63 16.76 -13.17
CA ASP A 205 32.10 16.83 -13.05
C ASP A 205 32.64 18.27 -12.91
N GLY A 206 31.77 19.28 -12.96
CA GLY A 206 32.15 20.69 -12.90
C GLY A 206 32.94 21.17 -14.11
N GLY A 207 32.82 20.49 -15.25
CA GLY A 207 33.54 20.79 -16.50
C GLY A 207 35.00 20.32 -16.53
N GLY A 208 35.33 19.33 -15.73
CA GLY A 208 36.64 18.71 -15.61
C GLY A 208 36.72 17.29 -16.18
N THR A 209 37.43 16.44 -15.47
CA THR A 209 37.48 14.99 -15.76
C THR A 209 36.57 14.28 -14.80
N VAL A 210 35.66 13.47 -15.33
CA VAL A 210 34.72 12.65 -14.57
C VAL A 210 35.46 11.68 -13.63
N ALA A 211 34.95 11.49 -12.42
CA ALA A 211 35.44 10.42 -11.54
C ALA A 211 35.23 9.07 -12.27
N THR A 212 36.32 8.30 -12.42
CA THR A 212 36.27 7.04 -13.19
C THR A 212 35.31 6.05 -12.54
N GLY A 213 34.33 5.59 -13.29
CA GLY A 213 33.23 4.75 -12.81
C GLY A 213 31.90 5.48 -12.69
N LEU A 214 31.91 6.81 -12.83
CA LEU A 214 30.73 7.64 -12.96
C LEU A 214 30.63 8.21 -14.37
N ALA A 215 29.50 8.81 -14.72
CA ALA A 215 29.29 9.55 -15.96
C ALA A 215 28.77 10.96 -15.64
N ASP A 216 29.21 11.94 -16.38
CA ASP A 216 28.78 13.32 -16.23
C ASP A 216 27.29 13.45 -16.53
N ASN A 217 26.58 14.26 -15.73
CA ASN A 217 25.13 14.45 -15.78
C ASN A 217 24.30 13.15 -15.66
N ALA A 218 24.87 12.10 -15.08
CA ALA A 218 24.18 10.84 -14.88
C ALA A 218 23.51 10.75 -13.50
N GLU A 219 22.44 9.97 -13.45
CA GLU A 219 21.67 9.73 -12.24
C GLU A 219 22.27 8.58 -11.43
N TYR A 220 22.39 8.80 -10.12
CA TYR A 220 22.82 7.81 -9.15
C TYR A 220 21.91 7.83 -7.92
N TRP A 221 21.99 6.80 -7.12
CA TRP A 221 21.24 6.68 -5.85
C TRP A 221 22.21 6.60 -4.69
N VAL A 222 21.91 7.38 -3.66
CA VAL A 222 22.77 7.47 -2.47
C VAL A 222 22.58 6.25 -1.58
N ILE A 223 23.68 5.71 -1.07
CA ILE A 223 23.73 4.77 0.06
C ILE A 223 24.40 5.52 1.20
N LYS A 224 23.61 5.96 2.17
CA LYS A 224 24.13 6.69 3.33
C LYS A 224 24.88 5.75 4.27
N THR A 225 26.13 6.07 4.58
CA THR A 225 26.92 5.36 5.57
C THR A 225 26.81 6.04 6.94
N ASP A 226 26.97 7.37 6.99
CA ASP A 226 26.81 8.18 8.20
C ASP A 226 26.43 9.64 7.84
N ALA A 227 26.50 10.60 8.78
CA ALA A 227 26.16 12.00 8.55
C ALA A 227 27.09 12.71 7.55
N ASN A 228 28.31 12.21 7.38
CA ASN A 228 29.36 12.84 6.56
C ASN A 228 29.82 11.95 5.41
N ASN A 229 29.38 10.69 5.36
CA ASN A 229 29.87 9.73 4.38
C ASN A 229 28.70 9.00 3.72
N PHE A 230 28.86 8.81 2.39
CA PHE A 230 27.91 8.03 1.59
C PHE A 230 28.64 7.40 0.39
N THR A 231 27.98 6.43 -0.22
CA THR A 231 28.38 5.82 -1.50
C THR A 231 27.26 5.97 -2.52
N LEU A 232 27.54 5.71 -3.78
CA LEU A 232 26.55 5.78 -4.86
C LEU A 232 26.21 4.38 -5.37
N ALA A 233 25.03 4.23 -5.94
CA ALA A 233 24.55 3.04 -6.63
C ALA A 233 23.97 3.41 -7.98
N SER A 234 23.99 2.49 -8.94
CA SER A 234 23.49 2.70 -10.30
C SER A 234 21.96 2.61 -10.43
N SER A 235 21.26 2.16 -9.41
CA SER A 235 19.79 2.09 -9.36
C SER A 235 19.28 2.17 -7.93
N TYR A 236 17.99 2.47 -7.78
CA TYR A 236 17.31 2.47 -6.48
C TYR A 236 17.41 1.13 -5.76
N ASP A 237 17.14 0.04 -6.50
CA ASP A 237 17.16 -1.31 -5.93
C ASP A 237 18.56 -1.69 -5.45
N ASN A 238 19.59 -1.30 -6.20
CA ASN A 238 21.00 -1.47 -5.80
C ASN A 238 21.32 -0.65 -4.56
N ALA A 239 20.79 0.57 -4.42
CA ALA A 239 21.01 1.39 -3.23
C ALA A 239 20.38 0.76 -1.98
N ILE A 240 19.19 0.22 -2.07
CA ILE A 240 18.51 -0.46 -0.97
C ILE A 240 19.21 -1.80 -0.63
N ALA A 241 19.73 -2.50 -1.62
CA ALA A 241 20.52 -3.73 -1.45
C ALA A 241 21.95 -3.47 -0.93
N GLY A 242 22.40 -2.22 -0.88
CA GLY A 242 23.76 -1.86 -0.49
C GLY A 242 24.83 -2.16 -1.56
N ALA A 243 24.41 -2.34 -2.82
CA ALA A 243 25.30 -2.60 -3.95
C ALA A 243 25.93 -1.28 -4.45
N VAL A 244 27.19 -1.07 -4.14
CA VAL A 244 27.91 0.18 -4.39
C VAL A 244 28.42 0.24 -5.84
N GLN A 245 28.28 1.42 -6.47
CA GLN A 245 28.91 1.73 -7.75
C GLN A 245 30.44 1.86 -7.56
N ALA A 246 31.20 1.12 -8.35
CA ALA A 246 32.64 1.17 -8.27
C ALA A 246 33.20 2.50 -8.81
N ILE A 247 34.06 3.15 -8.05
CA ILE A 247 34.77 4.39 -8.42
C ILE A 247 36.26 4.06 -8.39
N THR A 248 36.95 4.25 -9.51
CA THR A 248 38.36 3.89 -9.67
C THR A 248 39.26 5.10 -9.92
N GLY A 249 38.71 6.32 -9.94
CA GLY A 249 39.47 7.58 -10.08
C GLY A 249 38.68 8.74 -9.50
N ASP A 250 39.39 9.73 -8.95
CA ASP A 250 38.78 10.84 -8.19
C ASP A 250 38.21 11.96 -9.10
N GLY A 251 38.46 11.92 -10.38
CA GLY A 251 38.20 13.04 -11.28
C GLY A 251 39.13 14.24 -11.03
N ASN A 252 38.80 15.40 -11.58
CA ASN A 252 39.44 16.66 -11.25
C ASN A 252 38.38 17.79 -11.19
N ASN A 253 38.68 18.95 -10.69
CA ASN A 253 37.78 20.06 -10.41
C ASN A 253 36.82 19.85 -9.23
N ALA A 254 36.10 20.92 -8.93
CA ALA A 254 35.01 20.86 -7.97
C ALA A 254 33.81 20.16 -8.60
N GLN A 255 33.51 18.97 -8.14
CA GLN A 255 32.41 18.16 -8.60
C GLN A 255 31.13 18.48 -7.78
N THR A 256 29.97 18.23 -8.36
CA THR A 256 28.72 18.46 -7.67
C THR A 256 27.84 17.22 -7.65
N LEU A 257 27.07 17.06 -6.57
CA LEU A 257 25.96 16.14 -6.48
C LEU A 257 24.71 16.94 -6.14
N THR A 258 23.78 16.95 -7.08
CA THR A 258 22.50 17.64 -6.94
C THR A 258 21.40 16.62 -6.69
N LYS A 259 20.61 16.81 -5.63
CA LYS A 259 19.45 15.95 -5.37
C LYS A 259 18.45 16.14 -6.51
N ALA A 260 18.18 15.08 -7.28
CA ALA A 260 17.27 15.14 -8.41
C ALA A 260 15.81 15.32 -7.96
N ASN A 261 15.08 16.16 -8.68
CA ASN A 261 13.63 16.30 -8.55
C ASN A 261 12.93 15.70 -9.79
N THR A 262 11.61 15.70 -9.80
CA THR A 262 10.80 15.13 -10.90
C THR A 262 10.95 15.88 -12.21
N TYR A 263 11.35 17.17 -12.16
CA TYR A 263 11.47 18.02 -13.34
C TYR A 263 12.78 17.85 -14.10
N SER A 264 13.80 17.25 -13.49
CA SER A 264 15.17 17.30 -13.99
C SER A 264 15.73 15.92 -14.31
N GLY A 265 16.18 15.73 -15.53
CA GLY A 265 17.13 14.68 -15.92
C GLY A 265 18.58 15.19 -16.00
N SER A 266 18.84 16.47 -15.68
CA SER A 266 20.17 17.10 -15.74
C SER A 266 20.19 18.35 -14.87
N THR A 267 21.35 18.72 -14.33
CA THR A 267 21.57 19.93 -13.53
C THR A 267 21.22 21.22 -14.30
N ALA A 268 21.28 21.19 -15.63
CA ALA A 268 20.99 22.34 -16.49
C ALA A 268 19.49 22.65 -16.68
N ASN A 269 18.60 21.71 -16.31
CA ASN A 269 17.15 21.80 -16.61
C ASN A 269 16.28 22.07 -15.38
N ASN A 270 16.83 22.76 -14.43
CA ASN A 270 16.20 23.17 -13.19
C ASN A 270 15.22 24.31 -13.41
N ILE A 271 14.03 24.24 -12.81
CA ILE A 271 13.04 25.33 -12.81
C ILE A 271 13.14 26.24 -11.57
N ASP A 272 14.24 26.20 -10.84
CA ASP A 272 14.53 27.04 -9.69
C ASP A 272 14.72 28.51 -10.11
N GLY A 273 14.19 29.43 -9.32
CA GLY A 273 14.25 30.87 -9.56
C GLY A 273 15.67 31.46 -9.56
N THR A 274 16.69 30.69 -9.16
CA THR A 274 18.09 31.11 -9.24
C THR A 274 18.76 30.74 -10.56
N THR A 275 18.26 29.74 -11.27
CA THR A 275 18.87 29.20 -12.49
C THR A 275 18.11 29.53 -13.74
N ILE A 276 16.77 29.63 -13.72
CA ILE A 276 15.99 30.02 -14.88
C ILE A 276 15.27 31.35 -14.66
N SER A 277 15.35 32.19 -15.67
CA SER A 277 14.70 33.51 -15.67
C SER A 277 14.28 33.89 -17.08
N VAL A 278 13.38 34.84 -17.20
CA VAL A 278 12.95 35.44 -18.48
C VAL A 278 13.39 36.92 -18.59
N SER A 279 14.40 37.32 -17.82
CA SER A 279 14.95 38.67 -17.76
C SER A 279 15.72 39.09 -19.02
N SER A 280 16.04 38.16 -19.92
CA SER A 280 16.60 38.41 -21.23
C SER A 280 16.13 37.34 -22.22
N ALA A 281 16.18 37.64 -23.52
CA ALA A 281 15.79 36.68 -24.56
C ALA A 281 16.65 35.41 -24.55
N ALA A 282 17.95 35.50 -24.20
CA ALA A 282 18.83 34.34 -24.05
C ALA A 282 18.43 33.47 -22.86
N ASN A 283 18.15 34.09 -21.70
CA ASN A 283 17.70 33.39 -20.53
C ASN A 283 16.32 32.74 -20.77
N ALA A 284 15.42 33.41 -21.47
CA ALA A 284 14.10 32.91 -21.82
C ALA A 284 14.16 31.68 -22.73
N ALA A 285 15.15 31.57 -23.60
CA ALA A 285 15.40 30.39 -24.42
C ALA A 285 15.83 29.17 -23.54
N THR A 286 16.70 29.41 -22.57
CA THR A 286 17.11 28.39 -21.59
C THR A 286 15.94 27.97 -20.71
N ALA A 287 15.15 28.93 -20.21
CA ALA A 287 13.97 28.68 -19.44
C ALA A 287 12.93 27.84 -20.19
N LEU A 288 12.72 28.14 -21.50
CA LEU A 288 11.79 27.35 -22.32
C LEU A 288 12.21 25.88 -22.41
N ALA A 289 13.52 25.60 -22.66
CA ALA A 289 14.00 24.23 -22.71
C ALA A 289 13.88 23.49 -21.37
N ALA A 290 14.16 24.20 -20.28
CA ALA A 290 13.99 23.64 -18.92
C ALA A 290 12.52 23.31 -18.61
N ILE A 291 11.59 24.21 -18.98
CA ILE A 291 10.15 24.00 -18.77
C ILE A 291 9.62 22.83 -19.63
N ASP A 292 10.05 22.72 -20.90
CA ASP A 292 9.65 21.60 -21.76
C ASP A 292 10.12 20.24 -21.18
N THR A 293 11.31 20.21 -20.57
CA THR A 293 11.80 19.04 -19.85
C THR A 293 10.98 18.78 -18.59
N ALA A 294 10.66 19.83 -17.83
CA ALA A 294 9.82 19.72 -16.62
C ALA A 294 8.42 19.18 -16.93
N ILE A 295 7.79 19.65 -17.99
CA ILE A 295 6.48 19.16 -18.46
C ILE A 295 6.58 17.67 -18.81
N THR A 296 7.62 17.26 -19.52
CA THR A 296 7.84 15.85 -19.88
C THR A 296 8.02 14.98 -18.62
N GLY A 297 8.77 15.44 -17.64
CA GLY A 297 8.96 14.76 -16.36
C GLY A 297 7.65 14.61 -15.59
N LEU A 298 6.86 15.70 -15.53
CA LEU A 298 5.54 15.70 -14.90
C LEU A 298 4.58 14.72 -15.57
N ASP A 299 4.50 14.72 -16.91
CA ASP A 299 3.64 13.81 -17.67
C ASP A 299 4.04 12.34 -17.48
N SER A 300 5.34 12.06 -17.41
CA SER A 300 5.87 10.73 -17.08
C SER A 300 5.44 10.27 -15.68
N GLN A 301 5.50 11.18 -14.72
CA GLN A 301 5.05 10.88 -13.34
C GLN A 301 3.55 10.64 -13.28
N ARG A 302 2.73 11.42 -13.97
CA ARG A 302 1.28 11.22 -14.08
C ARG A 302 0.93 9.92 -14.78
N ALA A 303 1.68 9.53 -15.82
CA ALA A 303 1.53 8.22 -16.46
C ALA A 303 1.82 7.07 -15.46
N THR A 304 2.83 7.25 -14.60
CA THR A 304 3.12 6.32 -13.50
C THR A 304 1.95 6.22 -12.52
N TYR A 305 1.37 7.34 -12.09
CA TYR A 305 0.17 7.36 -11.25
C TYR A 305 -0.99 6.59 -11.88
N GLY A 306 -1.31 6.88 -13.15
CA GLY A 306 -2.36 6.17 -13.88
C GLY A 306 -2.12 4.66 -13.94
N SER A 307 -0.87 4.24 -14.21
CA SER A 307 -0.51 2.82 -14.27
C SER A 307 -0.68 2.11 -12.92
N VAL A 308 -0.29 2.77 -11.83
CA VAL A 308 -0.42 2.20 -10.47
C VAL A 308 -1.88 2.16 -10.04
N ILE A 309 -2.69 3.18 -10.35
CA ILE A 309 -4.14 3.18 -10.11
C ILE A 309 -4.79 1.98 -10.80
N ASN A 310 -4.50 1.75 -12.09
CA ASN A 310 -5.04 0.61 -12.83
C ASN A 310 -4.62 -0.72 -12.19
N ARG A 311 -3.35 -0.86 -11.77
CA ARG A 311 -2.86 -2.07 -11.08
C ARG A 311 -3.57 -2.29 -9.74
N LEU A 312 -3.81 -1.23 -8.97
CA LEU A 312 -4.56 -1.30 -7.71
C LEU A 312 -6.02 -1.69 -7.93
N GLN A 313 -6.67 -1.17 -8.99
CA GLN A 313 -8.05 -1.54 -9.35
C GLN A 313 -8.15 -3.03 -9.73
N TYR A 314 -7.26 -3.54 -10.59
CA TYR A 314 -7.25 -4.98 -10.91
C TYR A 314 -6.96 -5.85 -9.68
N ALA A 315 -6.08 -5.40 -8.79
CA ALA A 315 -5.82 -6.09 -7.54
C ALA A 315 -7.07 -6.11 -6.65
N LEU A 316 -7.79 -4.99 -6.54
CA LEU A 316 -9.04 -4.84 -5.78
C LEU A 316 -10.12 -5.78 -6.29
N ASP A 317 -10.34 -5.85 -7.61
CA ASP A 317 -11.30 -6.75 -8.23
C ASP A 317 -10.98 -8.21 -7.94
N ASN A 318 -9.70 -8.58 -8.06
CA ASN A 318 -9.23 -9.94 -7.74
C ASN A 318 -9.43 -10.26 -6.25
N LEU A 319 -9.01 -9.35 -5.34
CA LEU A 319 -9.15 -9.55 -3.89
C LEU A 319 -10.61 -9.73 -3.48
N THR A 320 -11.51 -8.93 -4.07
CA THR A 320 -12.95 -9.03 -3.83
C THR A 320 -13.50 -10.37 -4.29
N ASN A 321 -13.13 -10.84 -5.49
CA ASN A 321 -13.53 -12.15 -6.01
C ASN A 321 -13.00 -13.29 -5.12
N VAL A 322 -11.73 -13.21 -4.69
CA VAL A 322 -11.14 -14.23 -3.79
C VAL A 322 -11.81 -14.21 -2.43
N SER A 323 -12.10 -13.03 -1.85
CA SER A 323 -12.82 -12.89 -0.58
C SER A 323 -14.21 -13.53 -0.66
N LEU A 324 -14.94 -13.28 -1.75
CA LEU A 324 -16.28 -13.81 -2.00
C LEU A 324 -16.27 -15.34 -2.14
N ASN A 325 -15.36 -15.89 -2.94
CA ASN A 325 -15.22 -17.33 -3.12
C ASN A 325 -14.78 -18.04 -1.83
N THR A 326 -13.86 -17.42 -1.06
CA THR A 326 -13.42 -17.95 0.23
C THR A 326 -14.54 -17.91 1.26
N SER A 327 -15.36 -16.85 1.26
CA SER A 327 -16.55 -16.72 2.11
C SER A 327 -17.60 -17.78 1.77
N ALA A 328 -17.87 -18.00 0.47
CA ALA A 328 -18.78 -19.06 0.01
C ALA A 328 -18.27 -20.45 0.41
N SER A 329 -16.98 -20.71 0.27
CA SER A 329 -16.37 -21.99 0.69
C SER A 329 -16.42 -22.19 2.20
N ARG A 330 -16.19 -21.11 2.98
CA ARG A 330 -16.34 -21.15 4.44
C ARG A 330 -17.79 -21.46 4.83
N SER A 331 -18.76 -20.83 4.18
CA SER A 331 -20.20 -21.06 4.40
C SER A 331 -20.57 -22.53 4.22
N GLN A 332 -20.09 -23.18 3.16
CA GLN A 332 -20.34 -24.63 2.92
C GLN A 332 -19.78 -25.53 4.03
N ILE A 333 -18.70 -25.12 4.68
CA ILE A 333 -18.10 -25.89 5.78
C ILE A 333 -18.79 -25.60 7.10
N HIS A 334 -19.03 -24.33 7.40
CA HIS A 334 -19.35 -23.84 8.73
C HIS A 334 -20.84 -23.62 8.97
N ASP A 335 -21.61 -23.21 7.94
CA ASP A 335 -23.00 -22.80 8.12
C ASP A 335 -23.95 -24.00 8.14
N ALA A 336 -25.05 -23.88 8.89
CA ALA A 336 -26.06 -24.90 9.02
C ALA A 336 -27.14 -24.76 7.92
N ASP A 337 -27.57 -25.89 7.37
CA ASP A 337 -28.77 -25.95 6.54
C ASP A 337 -29.99 -25.85 7.44
N TYR A 338 -30.66 -24.72 7.37
CA TYR A 338 -31.83 -24.39 8.17
C TYR A 338 -32.99 -25.38 8.00
N ALA A 339 -33.23 -25.86 6.78
CA ALA A 339 -34.30 -26.79 6.48
C ALA A 339 -34.05 -28.17 7.12
N LYS A 340 -32.79 -28.61 7.09
CA LYS A 340 -32.36 -29.85 7.72
C LYS A 340 -32.46 -29.79 9.27
N GLU A 341 -31.95 -28.72 9.85
CA GLU A 341 -31.93 -28.57 11.32
C GLU A 341 -33.32 -28.35 11.89
N THR A 342 -34.24 -27.66 11.20
CA THR A 342 -35.64 -27.53 11.62
C THR A 342 -36.39 -28.88 11.55
N SER A 343 -36.13 -29.68 10.51
CA SER A 343 -36.69 -31.01 10.38
C SER A 343 -36.19 -31.92 11.50
N GLU A 344 -34.91 -31.87 11.85
CA GLU A 344 -34.33 -32.65 12.94
C GLU A 344 -34.88 -32.20 14.32
N LEU A 345 -35.06 -30.89 14.52
CA LEU A 345 -35.68 -30.36 15.72
C LEU A 345 -37.13 -30.87 15.86
N ALA A 346 -37.94 -30.79 14.81
CA ALA A 346 -39.32 -31.30 14.83
C ALA A 346 -39.35 -32.80 15.09
N ARG A 347 -38.47 -33.58 14.44
CA ARG A 347 -38.35 -35.03 14.67
C ARG A 347 -37.99 -35.35 16.12
N THR A 348 -37.02 -34.67 16.69
CA THR A 348 -36.58 -34.90 18.09
C THR A 348 -37.62 -34.48 19.10
N GLN A 349 -38.42 -33.43 18.85
CA GLN A 349 -39.56 -33.03 19.68
C GLN A 349 -40.66 -34.08 19.69
N ILE A 350 -41.02 -34.64 18.53
CA ILE A 350 -42.01 -35.71 18.43
C ILE A 350 -41.54 -36.97 19.16
N ILE A 351 -40.25 -37.34 18.99
CA ILE A 351 -39.65 -38.48 19.69
C ILE A 351 -39.67 -38.26 21.21
N GLN A 352 -39.38 -37.03 21.66
CA GLN A 352 -39.43 -36.71 23.10
C GLN A 352 -40.85 -36.91 23.69
N GLN A 353 -41.88 -36.43 22.99
CA GLN A 353 -43.26 -36.63 23.38
C GLN A 353 -43.65 -38.12 23.44
N ALA A 354 -43.26 -38.87 22.40
CA ALA A 354 -43.51 -40.31 22.33
C ALA A 354 -42.75 -41.08 23.43
N ALA A 355 -41.47 -40.73 23.66
CA ALA A 355 -40.63 -41.37 24.68
C ALA A 355 -41.16 -41.12 26.12
N THR A 356 -41.66 -39.91 26.42
CA THR A 356 -42.29 -39.62 27.71
C THR A 356 -43.56 -40.44 27.93
N ALA A 357 -44.40 -40.59 26.87
CA ALA A 357 -45.59 -41.45 26.92
C ALA A 357 -45.23 -42.94 27.14
N MET A 358 -44.21 -43.43 26.42
CA MET A 358 -43.71 -44.80 26.60
C MET A 358 -43.08 -45.05 27.97
N LEU A 359 -42.36 -44.04 28.54
CA LEU A 359 -41.82 -44.13 29.88
C LEU A 359 -42.93 -44.23 30.93
N SER A 360 -43.98 -43.45 30.77
CA SER A 360 -45.19 -43.55 31.61
C SER A 360 -45.80 -44.95 31.56
N GLN A 361 -45.95 -45.48 30.32
CA GLN A 361 -46.49 -46.83 30.09
C GLN A 361 -45.57 -47.93 30.66
N ALA A 362 -44.25 -47.77 30.50
CA ALA A 362 -43.27 -48.71 31.04
C ALA A 362 -43.26 -48.76 32.58
N ASN A 363 -43.61 -47.64 33.24
CA ASN A 363 -43.75 -47.59 34.74
C ASN A 363 -45.06 -48.14 35.27
N THR A 364 -46.13 -48.20 34.45
CA THR A 364 -47.41 -48.78 34.88
C THR A 364 -47.42 -50.29 34.76
N LEU A 365 -46.64 -50.91 33.87
CA LEU A 365 -46.55 -52.36 33.69
C LEU A 365 -46.16 -53.12 34.97
N PRO A 366 -45.21 -52.78 35.80
CA PRO A 366 -44.89 -53.44 37.07
C PRO A 366 -45.96 -53.24 38.08
N GLN A 367 -46.71 -52.13 38.09
CA GLN A 367 -47.81 -51.87 39.04
C GLN A 367 -49.01 -52.77 38.80
N SER A 368 -49.34 -53.02 37.52
CA SER A 368 -50.44 -53.95 37.18
C SER A 368 -50.13 -55.40 37.58
N VAL A 369 -48.87 -55.82 37.52
CA VAL A 369 -48.41 -57.13 37.97
C VAL A 369 -48.47 -57.23 39.52
N LEU A 370 -48.11 -56.15 40.22
CA LEU A 370 -48.22 -56.09 41.67
C LEU A 370 -49.66 -56.16 42.15
N GLN A 371 -50.61 -55.52 41.43
CA GLN A 371 -52.04 -55.63 41.72
C GLN A 371 -52.60 -57.05 41.53
N LEU A 372 -52.10 -57.79 40.53
CA LEU A 372 -52.50 -59.19 40.29
C LEU A 372 -51.90 -60.17 41.32
N LEU A 373 -50.81 -59.80 41.98
CA LEU A 373 -50.18 -60.61 43.06
C LEU A 373 -50.79 -60.33 44.45
N GLN A 374 -51.58 -59.26 44.57
CA GLN A 374 -52.27 -58.88 45.82
C GLN A 374 -53.74 -59.36 45.92
N GLN A 375 -54.23 -59.96 44.82
CA GLN A 375 -55.52 -60.69 44.81
C GLN A 375 -55.28 -62.20 44.96
#